data_02b4a3374557bd4fa6f037aba71df6a6
#
_entry.id   02b4a3374557bd4fa6f037aba71df6a6
#
_cell.length_a   1.000
_cell.length_b   1.000
_cell.length_c   1.000
_cell.angle_alpha   90.00
_cell.angle_beta   90.00
_cell.angle_gamma   90.00
#
_symmetry.space_group_name_H-M   'P 1'
#
loop_
_entity.id
_entity.type
_entity.pdbx_description
1 polymer ?
#
loop_
_entity_poly.entity_id
_entity_poly.type
_entity_poly.pdbx_seq_one_letter_code
_entity_poly.pdbx_strand_id
1 'polypeptide(L)'
;MQALQSQKLAHPRIVGLIESCEESGSYDLLPYIDALKPRLGDVALVVCLDSGAGNYDQLWLTSSLRGMASGVLKVEILTEGVHSGDASGLVPSSFRIMRQVLDRL
;
A
#
# COMPACT_ATOMS: atom_id res chain seq x y z
N MET A 1 -21.97 5.68 -13.97
CA MET A 1 -22.16 6.19 -15.37
C MET A 1 -23.51 5.77 -15.92
N GLN A 2 -23.78 4.48 -16.11
CA GLN A 2 -25.04 3.99 -16.69
C GLN A 2 -26.31 4.56 -16.01
N ALA A 3 -26.32 4.63 -14.67
CA ALA A 3 -27.45 5.18 -13.92
C ALA A 3 -27.73 6.67 -14.24
N LEU A 4 -26.70 7.48 -14.41
CA LEU A 4 -26.87 8.88 -14.82
C LEU A 4 -27.35 9.00 -16.27
N GLN A 5 -26.76 8.19 -17.15
CA GLN A 5 -27.12 8.19 -18.57
C GLN A 5 -28.56 7.69 -18.80
N SER A 6 -28.99 6.63 -18.11
CA SER A 6 -30.35 6.10 -18.23
C SER A 6 -31.42 7.11 -17.75
N GLN A 7 -31.06 7.94 -16.77
CA GLN A 7 -31.93 9.00 -16.26
C GLN A 7 -31.76 10.33 -17.02
N LYS A 8 -30.90 10.37 -18.06
CA LYS A 8 -30.58 11.58 -18.82
C LYS A 8 -30.10 12.75 -17.94
N LEU A 9 -29.41 12.43 -16.86
CA LEU A 9 -28.82 13.44 -15.97
C LEU A 9 -27.50 13.93 -16.53
N ALA A 10 -27.25 15.22 -16.39
CA ALA A 10 -25.95 15.79 -16.75
C ALA A 10 -24.85 15.27 -15.81
N HIS A 11 -23.71 14.99 -16.38
CA HIS A 11 -22.52 14.59 -15.60
C HIS A 11 -21.26 15.17 -16.24
N PRO A 12 -20.20 15.42 -15.45
CA PRO A 12 -18.93 15.85 -15.99
C PRO A 12 -18.28 14.74 -16.82
N ARG A 13 -17.22 15.08 -17.52
CA ARG A 13 -16.33 14.07 -18.14
C ARG A 13 -15.71 13.21 -17.05
N ILE A 14 -15.80 11.91 -17.20
CA ILE A 14 -15.23 10.93 -16.27
C ILE A 14 -14.19 10.11 -17.01
N VAL A 15 -13.01 9.98 -16.42
CA VAL A 15 -11.93 9.13 -16.91
C VAL A 15 -11.67 8.04 -15.88
N GLY A 16 -11.79 6.79 -16.28
CA GLY A 16 -11.43 5.65 -15.44
C GLY A 16 -9.97 5.28 -15.69
N LEU A 17 -9.21 5.18 -14.60
CA LEU A 17 -7.88 4.61 -14.58
C LEU A 17 -7.93 3.33 -13.76
N ILE A 18 -7.59 2.21 -14.38
CA ILE A 18 -7.58 0.90 -13.72
C ILE A 18 -6.12 0.49 -13.56
N GLU A 19 -5.73 0.26 -12.33
CA GLU A 19 -4.42 -0.22 -11.93
C GLU A 19 -4.53 -1.63 -11.38
N SER A 20 -3.48 -2.44 -11.57
CA SER A 20 -3.40 -3.82 -11.07
C SER A 20 -2.15 -4.09 -10.22
N CYS A 21 -1.40 -3.05 -9.84
CA CYS A 21 -0.15 -3.15 -9.10
C CYS A 21 -0.17 -2.40 -7.76
N GLU A 22 -1.33 -1.96 -7.27
CA GLU A 22 -1.44 -1.16 -6.06
C GLU A 22 -0.84 -1.90 -4.86
N GLU A 23 -1.20 -3.15 -4.63
CA GLU A 23 -0.71 -4.02 -3.56
C GLU A 23 0.80 -4.34 -3.64
N SER A 24 1.41 -4.07 -4.78
CA SER A 24 2.86 -4.20 -4.99
C SER A 24 3.60 -2.87 -4.90
N GLY A 25 2.90 -1.76 -4.62
CA GLY A 25 3.48 -0.43 -4.43
C GLY A 25 3.39 0.50 -5.62
N SER A 26 2.57 0.20 -6.63
CA SER A 26 2.24 1.10 -7.76
C SER A 26 3.46 1.70 -8.48
N TYR A 27 4.52 0.93 -8.64
CA TYR A 27 5.82 1.43 -9.15
C TYR A 27 5.73 2.16 -10.50
N ASP A 28 4.82 1.73 -11.36
CA ASP A 28 4.68 2.26 -12.72
C ASP A 28 3.57 3.30 -12.85
N LEU A 29 2.78 3.53 -11.79
CA LEU A 29 1.60 4.40 -11.86
C LEU A 29 1.94 5.83 -12.23
N LEU A 30 2.95 6.42 -11.60
CA LEU A 30 3.34 7.81 -11.86
C LEU A 30 3.81 8.04 -13.30
N PRO A 31 4.70 7.23 -13.87
CA PRO A 31 5.05 7.31 -15.29
C PRO A 31 3.85 7.20 -16.23
N TYR A 32 2.89 6.32 -15.93
CA TYR A 32 1.68 6.19 -16.73
C TYR A 32 0.78 7.42 -16.63
N ILE A 33 0.61 7.98 -15.43
CA ILE A 33 -0.15 9.22 -15.24
C ILE A 33 0.48 10.35 -16.05
N ASP A 34 1.80 10.49 -16.04
CA ASP A 34 2.51 11.51 -16.81
C ASP A 34 2.31 11.34 -18.30
N ALA A 35 2.41 10.12 -18.82
CA ALA A 35 2.18 9.82 -20.23
C ALA A 35 0.71 10.07 -20.65
N LEU A 36 -0.23 9.91 -19.74
CA LEU A 36 -1.66 10.04 -19.98
C LEU A 36 -2.20 11.46 -19.69
N LYS A 37 -1.39 12.39 -19.24
CA LYS A 37 -1.81 13.78 -18.96
C LYS A 37 -2.69 14.41 -20.03
N PRO A 38 -2.35 14.31 -21.34
CA PRO A 38 -3.19 14.89 -22.38
C PRO A 38 -4.59 14.28 -22.48
N ARG A 39 -4.74 13.05 -22.03
CA ARG A 39 -6.03 12.34 -21.99
C ARG A 39 -6.80 12.60 -20.69
N LEU A 40 -6.10 12.83 -19.59
CA LEU A 40 -6.71 13.16 -18.30
C LEU A 40 -7.32 14.56 -18.32
N GLY A 41 -6.58 15.53 -18.87
CA GLY A 41 -6.99 16.93 -18.87
C GLY A 41 -6.92 17.57 -17.48
N ASP A 42 -7.68 18.63 -17.29
CA ASP A 42 -7.79 19.31 -15.99
C ASP A 42 -8.69 18.50 -15.07
N VAL A 43 -8.11 17.92 -14.02
CA VAL A 43 -8.79 17.05 -13.07
C VAL A 43 -9.30 17.87 -11.91
N ALA A 44 -10.63 17.97 -11.76
CA ALA A 44 -11.26 18.68 -10.64
C ALA A 44 -11.46 17.78 -9.40
N LEU A 45 -11.58 16.47 -9.59
CA LEU A 45 -11.82 15.51 -8.52
C LEU A 45 -11.22 14.14 -8.88
N VAL A 46 -10.52 13.55 -7.92
CA VAL A 46 -10.06 12.16 -7.97
C VAL A 46 -10.90 11.34 -7.00
N VAL A 47 -11.47 10.25 -7.47
CA VAL A 47 -12.22 9.30 -6.64
C VAL A 47 -11.47 7.97 -6.65
N CYS A 48 -10.98 7.57 -5.48
CA CYS A 48 -10.38 6.26 -5.26
C CYS A 48 -11.45 5.28 -4.77
N LEU A 49 -11.67 4.20 -5.50
CA LEU A 49 -12.68 3.19 -5.19
C LEU A 49 -12.05 1.98 -4.48
N ASP A 50 -11.37 2.25 -3.37
CA ASP A 50 -10.57 1.25 -2.67
C ASP A 50 -10.90 1.17 -1.16
N SER A 51 -11.99 1.73 -0.74
CA SER A 51 -12.42 1.69 0.65
C SER A 51 -13.68 0.85 0.82
N GLY A 52 -13.74 0.11 1.93
CA GLY A 52 -14.95 -0.58 2.33
C GLY A 52 -16.04 0.39 2.80
N ALA A 53 -17.27 -0.10 2.83
CA ALA A 53 -18.41 0.60 3.39
C ALA A 53 -18.82 -0.05 4.72
N GLY A 54 -19.29 0.77 5.68
CA GLY A 54 -19.83 0.26 6.94
C GLY A 54 -21.20 -0.42 6.77
N ASN A 55 -21.99 0.03 5.79
CA ASN A 55 -23.26 -0.56 5.35
C ASN A 55 -23.57 -0.10 3.91
N TYR A 56 -24.70 -0.55 3.36
CA TYR A 56 -25.15 -0.17 2.01
C TYR A 56 -26.28 0.88 2.00
N ASP A 57 -26.64 1.42 3.16
CA ASP A 57 -27.77 2.33 3.29
C ASP A 57 -27.36 3.79 3.06
N GLN A 58 -26.07 4.09 3.09
CA GLN A 58 -25.54 5.43 2.95
C GLN A 58 -24.17 5.44 2.24
N LEU A 59 -23.80 6.60 1.70
CA LEU A 59 -22.47 6.81 1.14
C LEU A 59 -21.45 6.95 2.27
N TRP A 60 -20.40 6.15 2.22
CA TRP A 60 -19.25 6.23 3.12
C TRP A 60 -18.07 6.87 2.39
N LEU A 61 -17.50 7.90 3.01
CA LEU A 61 -16.34 8.61 2.48
C LEU A 61 -15.18 8.51 3.49
N THR A 62 -14.05 8.03 3.02
CA THR A 62 -12.81 8.06 3.80
C THR A 62 -12.21 9.46 3.70
N SER A 63 -12.18 10.17 4.80
CA SER A 63 -11.69 11.55 4.87
C SER A 63 -10.25 11.68 5.34
N SER A 64 -9.69 10.62 5.92
CA SER A 64 -8.30 10.57 6.38
C SER A 64 -7.83 9.12 6.50
N LEU A 65 -6.52 8.94 6.46
CA LEU A 65 -5.87 7.64 6.64
C LEU A 65 -4.94 7.70 7.86
N ARG A 66 -4.74 6.52 8.49
CA ARG A 66 -3.71 6.37 9.50
C ARG A 66 -2.33 6.56 8.88
N GLY A 67 -1.37 6.99 9.66
CA GLY A 67 0.04 6.98 9.27
C GLY A 67 0.62 5.56 9.23
N MET A 68 1.77 5.45 8.62
CA MET A 68 2.56 4.21 8.56
C MET A 68 4.00 4.53 8.96
N ALA A 69 4.58 3.66 9.80
CA ALA A 69 6.02 3.61 10.02
C ALA A 69 6.49 2.21 9.62
N SER A 70 7.49 2.14 8.77
CA SER A 70 8.05 0.89 8.29
C SER A 70 9.57 0.92 8.32
N GLY A 71 10.18 -0.24 8.41
CA GLY A 71 11.62 -0.37 8.42
C GLY A 71 12.05 -1.83 8.29
N VAL A 72 13.35 -2.04 8.20
CA VAL A 72 13.96 -3.36 8.20
C VAL A 72 14.77 -3.52 9.47
N LEU A 73 14.40 -4.51 10.28
CA LEU A 73 15.18 -4.90 11.44
C LEU A 73 16.13 -6.01 11.05
N LYS A 74 17.43 -5.75 11.17
CA LYS A 74 18.49 -6.70 10.84
C LYS A 74 19.31 -7.03 12.09
N VAL A 75 19.51 -8.32 12.35
CA VAL A 75 20.35 -8.81 13.44
C VAL A 75 21.45 -9.69 12.85
N GLU A 76 22.67 -9.27 13.00
CA GLU A 76 23.86 -9.99 12.58
C GLU A 76 24.73 -10.31 13.81
N ILE A 77 25.12 -11.57 13.96
CA ILE A 77 25.92 -12.04 15.11
C ILE A 77 27.33 -12.44 14.64
N LEU A 78 27.41 -13.08 13.50
CA LEU A 78 28.65 -13.58 12.90
C LEU A 78 28.78 -13.06 11.47
N THR A 79 30.01 -12.91 11.01
CA THR A 79 30.32 -12.58 9.62
C THR A 79 30.21 -13.77 8.69
N GLU A 80 30.33 -14.98 9.23
CA GLU A 80 30.27 -16.24 8.50
C GLU A 80 29.40 -17.25 9.25
N GLY A 81 28.82 -18.19 8.51
CA GLY A 81 28.07 -19.29 9.09
C GLY A 81 29.00 -20.28 9.78
N VAL A 82 28.56 -20.86 10.91
CA VAL A 82 29.29 -21.87 11.65
C VAL A 82 28.42 -23.10 11.86
N HIS A 83 29.05 -24.24 12.10
CA HIS A 83 28.30 -25.47 12.40
C HIS A 83 27.60 -25.35 13.76
N SER A 84 26.35 -25.74 13.84
CA SER A 84 25.52 -25.57 15.06
C SER A 84 26.08 -26.34 16.26
N GLY A 85 26.73 -27.49 16.04
CA GLY A 85 27.37 -28.26 17.09
C GLY A 85 28.52 -27.52 17.79
N ASP A 86 29.23 -26.66 17.05
CA ASP A 86 30.36 -25.88 17.55
C ASP A 86 29.92 -24.57 18.21
N ALA A 87 28.81 -24.01 17.73
CA ALA A 87 28.32 -22.70 18.13
C ALA A 87 27.28 -22.75 19.27
N SER A 88 26.65 -23.90 19.49
CA SER A 88 25.58 -24.05 20.49
C SER A 88 26.04 -23.71 21.91
N GLY A 89 25.41 -22.75 22.53
CA GLY A 89 25.75 -22.27 23.87
C GLY A 89 26.91 -21.26 23.92
N LEU A 90 27.70 -21.09 22.84
CA LEU A 90 28.80 -20.13 22.75
C LEU A 90 28.39 -18.87 21.99
N VAL A 91 27.64 -19.02 20.91
CA VAL A 91 27.19 -17.91 20.06
C VAL A 91 25.74 -17.57 20.39
N PRO A 92 25.41 -16.28 20.63
CA PRO A 92 24.05 -15.86 20.87
C PRO A 92 23.15 -16.16 19.66
N SER A 93 21.89 -16.54 19.94
CA SER A 93 20.90 -16.75 18.89
C SER A 93 20.40 -15.42 18.34
N SER A 94 20.55 -15.20 17.03
CA SER A 94 20.01 -14.02 16.33
C SER A 94 18.50 -13.89 16.48
N PHE A 95 17.78 -15.01 16.51
CA PHE A 95 16.33 -15.03 16.74
C PHE A 95 15.93 -14.54 18.14
N ARG A 96 16.69 -14.91 19.16
CA ARG A 96 16.44 -14.41 20.54
C ARG A 96 16.70 -12.91 20.64
N ILE A 97 17.77 -12.43 20.00
CA ILE A 97 18.06 -11.00 19.98
C ILE A 97 16.99 -10.24 19.20
N MET A 98 16.59 -10.74 18.03
CA MET A 98 15.49 -10.17 17.24
C MET A 98 14.23 -10.03 18.10
N ARG A 99 13.83 -11.09 18.80
CA ARG A 99 12.67 -11.04 19.67
C ARG A 99 12.80 -9.98 20.77
N GLN A 100 13.96 -9.91 21.45
CA GLN A 100 14.20 -8.92 22.49
C GLN A 100 14.16 -7.48 21.98
N VAL A 101 14.54 -7.25 20.73
CA VAL A 101 14.43 -5.93 20.11
C VAL A 101 12.98 -5.61 19.75
N LEU A 102 12.24 -6.58 19.20
CA LEU A 102 10.81 -6.42 18.90
C LEU A 102 9.98 -6.16 20.17
N ASP A 103 10.32 -6.77 21.29
CA ASP A 103 9.63 -6.56 22.57
C ASP A 103 9.80 -5.11 23.12
N ARG A 104 10.67 -4.29 22.49
CA ARG A 104 10.91 -2.88 22.87
C ARG A 104 10.24 -1.88 21.94
N LEU A 105 9.66 -2.33 20.83
CA LEU A 105 8.91 -1.53 19.86
C LEU A 105 7.42 -1.48 20.21
#